data_917015b7843dac5221e1a78365f74276
#
_entry.id   917015b7843dac5221e1a78365f74276
#
_cell.length_a   1.000
_cell.length_b   1.000
_cell.length_c   1.000
_cell.angle_alpha   90.00
_cell.angle_beta   90.00
_cell.angle_gamma   90.00
#
_symmetry.space_group_name_H-M   'P 1'
#
loop_
_entity.id
_entity.type
_entity.pdbx_description
1 polymer ?
#
loop_
_entity_poly.entity_id
_entity_poly.type
_entity_poly.pdbx_seq_one_letter_code
_entity_poly.pdbx_strand_id
1 'polypeptide(L)'
;MSKSINRVELQGRVGTVRISPCVGAVAANFSLLTEHQLRSASGLAIVESTWHNVAAFEGGDVYLEGLTRGSLVHLTGRLRISKYTAADGTERMFIEVVADTLKVLEENE
;
A
#
# COMPACT_ATOMS: atom_id res chain seq x y z
N MET A 1 17.84 -6.21 -21.24
CA MET A 1 16.43 -6.25 -20.84
C MET A 1 16.24 -7.26 -19.72
N SER A 2 15.55 -6.85 -18.69
CA SER A 2 15.31 -7.72 -17.55
C SER A 2 14.22 -8.74 -17.84
N LYS A 3 14.45 -9.99 -17.39
CA LYS A 3 13.43 -11.04 -17.43
C LYS A 3 12.76 -11.24 -16.09
N SER A 4 13.01 -10.34 -15.15
CA SER A 4 12.44 -10.39 -13.81
C SER A 4 11.06 -9.78 -13.77
N ILE A 5 10.25 -10.25 -12.85
CA ILE A 5 8.93 -9.69 -12.59
C ILE A 5 8.86 -9.33 -11.11
N ASN A 6 8.40 -8.14 -10.84
CA ASN A 6 8.10 -7.69 -9.48
C ASN A 6 6.80 -6.92 -9.55
N ARG A 7 5.71 -7.58 -9.22
CA ARG A 7 4.38 -7.03 -9.37
C ARG A 7 3.51 -7.41 -8.18
N VAL A 8 2.79 -6.43 -7.67
CA VAL A 8 1.86 -6.58 -6.57
C VAL A 8 0.54 -5.93 -6.96
N GLU A 9 -0.54 -6.58 -6.65
CA GLU A 9 -1.87 -6.01 -6.80
C GLU A 9 -2.57 -6.11 -5.45
N LEU A 10 -3.10 -4.99 -4.96
CA LEU A 10 -3.76 -4.92 -3.67
C LEU A 10 -5.08 -4.18 -3.78
N GLN A 11 -6.06 -4.64 -3.02
CA GLN A 11 -7.30 -3.91 -2.82
C GLN A 11 -7.67 -4.04 -1.35
N GLY A 12 -7.90 -2.92 -0.70
CA GLY A 12 -8.19 -2.94 0.73
C GLY A 12 -8.52 -1.56 1.27
N ARG A 13 -8.51 -1.46 2.60
CA ARG A 13 -8.87 -0.24 3.31
C ARG A 13 -7.64 0.49 3.80
N VAL A 14 -7.67 1.78 3.62
CA VAL A 14 -6.60 2.66 4.08
C VAL A 14 -6.70 2.86 5.58
N GLY A 15 -5.59 2.69 6.28
CA GLY A 15 -5.48 3.00 7.70
C GLY A 15 -5.00 4.43 7.91
N THR A 16 -3.68 4.61 8.07
CA THR A 16 -3.10 5.93 8.24
C THR A 16 -2.65 6.49 6.91
N VAL A 17 -2.77 7.81 6.73
CA VAL A 17 -2.36 8.50 5.50
C VAL A 17 -1.50 9.69 5.87
N ARG A 18 -0.39 9.83 5.17
CA ARG A 18 0.44 11.02 5.22
C ARG A 18 0.64 11.51 3.79
N ILE A 19 0.21 12.73 3.53
CA ILE A 19 0.38 13.36 2.23
C ILE A 19 1.42 14.45 2.37
N SER A 20 2.43 14.43 1.51
CA SER A 20 3.55 15.37 1.57
C SER A 20 3.81 15.96 0.20
N PRO A 21 4.09 17.27 0.13
CA PRO A 21 4.57 17.82 -1.14
C PRO A 21 5.99 17.32 -1.41
N CYS A 22 6.23 16.97 -2.66
CA CYS A 22 7.56 16.66 -3.17
C CYS A 22 7.88 17.64 -4.28
N VAL A 23 9.15 17.73 -4.67
CA VAL A 23 9.53 18.60 -5.76
C VAL A 23 8.78 18.19 -7.03
N GLY A 24 7.84 19.05 -7.45
CA GLY A 24 7.07 18.83 -8.66
C GLY A 24 5.94 17.79 -8.56
N ALA A 25 5.65 17.28 -7.37
CA ALA A 25 4.64 16.24 -7.21
C ALA A 25 4.07 16.22 -5.79
N VAL A 26 3.04 15.42 -5.60
CA VAL A 26 2.47 15.11 -4.28
C VAL A 26 2.73 13.63 -4.02
N ALA A 27 3.26 13.34 -2.86
CA ALA A 27 3.51 11.97 -2.43
C ALA A 27 2.55 11.59 -1.30
N ALA A 28 2.13 10.35 -1.29
CA ALA A 28 1.34 9.80 -0.21
C ALA A 28 2.04 8.55 0.33
N ASN A 29 2.08 8.44 1.65
CA ASN A 29 2.50 7.22 2.32
C ASN A 29 1.33 6.79 3.19
N PHE A 30 0.90 5.56 3.03
CA PHE A 30 -0.25 5.08 3.77
C PHE A 30 -0.13 3.60 4.08
N SER A 31 -0.88 3.18 5.08
CA SER A 31 -1.04 1.76 5.38
C SER A 31 -2.31 1.26 4.72
N LEU A 32 -2.27 0.03 4.22
CA LEU A 32 -3.40 -0.59 3.55
C LEU A 32 -3.66 -1.94 4.20
N LEU A 33 -4.89 -2.16 4.62
CA LEU A 33 -5.31 -3.42 5.21
C LEU A 33 -5.93 -4.31 4.15
N THR A 34 -5.37 -5.50 3.99
CA THR A 34 -6.02 -6.56 3.22
C THR A 34 -6.40 -7.69 4.15
N GLU A 35 -7.51 -8.35 3.84
CA GLU A 35 -8.00 -9.46 4.63
C GLU A 35 -8.17 -10.67 3.74
N HIS A 36 -7.81 -11.82 4.27
CA HIS A 36 -7.92 -13.08 3.57
C HIS A 36 -8.63 -14.08 4.45
N GLN A 37 -9.66 -14.74 3.91
CA GLN A 37 -10.39 -15.76 4.67
C GLN A 37 -9.71 -17.11 4.46
N LEU A 38 -9.44 -17.76 5.58
CA LEU A 38 -8.86 -19.09 5.61
C LEU A 38 -9.81 -20.02 6.33
N ARG A 39 -9.68 -21.32 6.09
CA ARG A 39 -10.36 -22.34 6.89
C ARG A 39 -9.32 -23.13 7.65
N SER A 40 -9.56 -23.30 8.95
CA SER A 40 -8.74 -24.20 9.76
C SER A 40 -9.02 -25.64 9.40
N ALA A 41 -8.21 -26.55 9.92
CA ALA A 41 -8.40 -27.99 9.72
C ALA A 41 -9.75 -28.46 10.24
N SER A 42 -10.30 -27.78 11.24
CA SER A 42 -11.63 -28.10 11.81
C SER A 42 -12.78 -27.43 11.07
N GLY A 43 -12.50 -26.69 10.00
CA GLY A 43 -13.54 -26.04 9.20
C GLY A 43 -13.95 -24.66 9.70
N LEU A 44 -13.31 -24.13 10.74
CA LEU A 44 -13.60 -22.79 11.23
C LEU A 44 -13.08 -21.73 10.28
N ALA A 45 -13.87 -20.69 10.08
CA ALA A 45 -13.45 -19.55 9.29
C ALA A 45 -12.48 -18.70 10.10
N ILE A 46 -11.34 -18.35 9.50
CA ILE A 46 -10.31 -17.51 10.09
C ILE A 46 -10.04 -16.36 9.14
N VAL A 47 -9.95 -15.15 9.68
CA VAL A 47 -9.58 -13.98 8.89
C VAL A 47 -8.13 -13.63 9.20
N GLU A 48 -7.31 -13.61 8.16
CA GLU A 48 -5.94 -13.18 8.26
C GLU A 48 -5.83 -11.77 7.73
N SER A 49 -5.36 -10.86 8.56
CA SER A 49 -5.22 -9.44 8.21
C SER A 49 -3.76 -9.12 8.00
N THR A 50 -3.48 -8.37 6.93
CA THR A 50 -2.12 -7.94 6.63
C THR A 50 -2.12 -6.44 6.40
N TRP A 51 -1.21 -5.75 7.06
CA TRP A 51 -0.98 -4.33 6.84
C TRP A 51 0.21 -4.14 5.90
N HIS A 52 -0.02 -3.38 4.85
CA HIS A 52 1.00 -3.08 3.85
C HIS A 52 1.38 -1.62 3.95
N ASN A 53 2.67 -1.34 3.79
CA ASN A 53 3.16 0.03 3.65
C ASN A 53 3.17 0.37 2.17
N VAL A 54 2.52 1.47 1.80
CA VAL A 54 2.40 1.89 0.40
C VAL A 54 2.94 3.29 0.24
N ALA A 55 3.75 3.48 -0.79
CA ALA A 55 4.21 4.78 -1.23
C ALA A 55 3.64 5.06 -2.61
N ALA A 56 3.08 6.24 -2.81
CA ALA A 56 2.48 6.62 -4.07
C ALA A 56 2.85 8.05 -4.42
N PHE A 57 3.16 8.29 -5.68
CA PHE A 57 3.44 9.64 -6.19
C PHE A 57 2.37 9.97 -7.21
N GLU A 58 1.68 11.10 -7.00
CA GLU A 58 0.62 11.52 -7.89
C GLU A 58 1.13 11.75 -9.29
N GLY A 59 0.38 11.27 -10.27
CA GLY A 59 0.71 11.41 -11.69
C GLY A 59 0.44 10.14 -12.45
N GLY A 60 0.33 10.23 -13.77
CA GLY A 60 0.00 9.09 -14.59
C GLY A 60 -1.30 8.45 -14.15
N ASP A 61 -1.23 7.19 -13.77
CA ASP A 61 -2.40 6.42 -13.32
C ASP A 61 -2.52 6.33 -11.81
N VAL A 62 -1.82 7.20 -11.09
CA VAL A 62 -1.91 7.29 -9.63
C VAL A 62 -2.77 8.49 -9.26
N TYR A 63 -3.96 8.24 -8.72
CA TYR A 63 -4.93 9.26 -8.36
C TYR A 63 -5.08 9.29 -6.83
N LEU A 64 -4.66 10.41 -6.22
CA LEU A 64 -4.69 10.56 -4.78
C LEU A 64 -5.93 11.29 -4.27
N GLU A 65 -6.76 11.82 -5.18
CA GLU A 65 -7.96 12.54 -4.79
C GLU A 65 -8.90 11.63 -3.99
N GLY A 66 -9.33 12.10 -2.85
CA GLY A 66 -10.24 11.34 -1.99
C GLY A 66 -9.56 10.30 -1.12
N LEU A 67 -8.23 10.20 -1.15
CA LEU A 67 -7.50 9.24 -0.35
C LEU A 67 -7.50 9.68 1.11
N THR A 68 -8.26 8.98 1.94
CA THR A 68 -8.35 9.26 3.37
C THR A 68 -8.43 7.94 4.13
N ARG A 69 -8.32 8.03 5.45
CA ARG A 69 -8.50 6.87 6.31
C ARG A 69 -9.87 6.24 6.05
N GLY A 70 -9.90 4.94 5.87
CA GLY A 70 -11.12 4.19 5.59
C GLY A 70 -11.46 4.03 4.13
N SER A 71 -10.75 4.74 3.23
CA SER A 71 -11.00 4.60 1.79
C SER A 71 -10.74 3.19 1.31
N LEU A 72 -11.59 2.71 0.41
CA LEU A 72 -11.34 1.48 -0.31
C LEU A 72 -10.50 1.82 -1.54
N VAL A 73 -9.35 1.17 -1.68
CA VAL A 73 -8.37 1.50 -2.71
C VAL A 73 -7.97 0.25 -3.46
N HIS A 74 -7.83 0.37 -4.78
CA HIS A 74 -7.21 -0.64 -5.61
C HIS A 74 -5.92 -0.07 -6.18
N LEU A 75 -4.85 -0.84 -6.09
CA LEU A 75 -3.57 -0.42 -6.63
C LEU A 75 -2.79 -1.59 -7.22
N THR A 76 -1.92 -1.26 -8.13
CA THR A 76 -0.87 -2.18 -8.59
C THR A 76 0.46 -1.48 -8.40
N GLY A 77 1.50 -2.25 -8.20
CA GLY A 77 2.82 -1.70 -7.99
C GLY A 77 3.87 -2.79 -7.88
N ARG A 78 4.94 -2.46 -7.20
CA ARG A 78 6.06 -3.37 -6.99
C ARG A 78 6.54 -3.31 -5.55
N LEU A 79 7.17 -4.36 -5.09
CA LEU A 79 7.80 -4.40 -3.77
C LEU A 79 9.15 -3.70 -3.84
N ARG A 80 9.46 -2.97 -2.79
CA ARG A 80 10.74 -2.30 -2.61
C ARG A 80 11.16 -2.42 -1.16
N ILE A 81 12.46 -2.61 -0.92
CA ILE A 81 13.00 -2.53 0.42
C ILE A 81 13.56 -1.12 0.61
N SER A 82 13.07 -0.43 1.62
CA SER A 82 13.52 0.90 1.98
C SER A 82 14.33 0.84 3.27
N LYS A 83 15.37 1.65 3.34
CA LYS A 83 16.25 1.72 4.51
C LYS A 83 16.16 3.09 5.13
N TYR A 84 16.27 3.13 6.45
CA TYR A 84 16.35 4.40 7.17
C TYR A 84 17.23 4.22 8.42
N THR A 85 17.76 5.33 8.92
CA THR A 85 18.53 5.34 10.15
C THR A 85 17.61 5.76 11.29
N ALA A 86 17.47 4.88 12.27
CA ALA A 86 16.65 5.17 13.44
C ALA A 86 17.35 6.18 14.36
N ALA A 87 16.60 6.70 15.34
CA ALA A 87 17.11 7.72 16.26
C ALA A 87 18.33 7.23 17.07
N ASP A 88 18.44 5.91 17.31
CA ASP A 88 19.56 5.32 18.03
C ASP A 88 20.78 5.05 17.15
N GLY A 89 20.74 5.46 15.88
CA GLY A 89 21.85 5.28 14.94
C GLY A 89 21.85 3.95 14.21
N THR A 90 20.92 3.05 14.52
CA THR A 90 20.85 1.76 13.84
C THR A 90 20.18 1.91 12.45
N GLU A 91 20.65 1.10 11.51
CA GLU A 91 20.03 1.04 10.19
C GLU A 91 18.89 0.04 10.23
N ARG A 92 17.73 0.46 9.73
CA ARG A 92 16.53 -0.39 9.70
C ARG A 92 16.01 -0.48 8.29
N MET A 93 15.33 -1.59 8.00
CA MET A 93 14.74 -1.84 6.71
C MET A 93 13.27 -2.17 6.87
N PHE A 94 12.49 -1.80 5.86
CA PHE A 94 11.09 -2.24 5.79
C PHE A 94 10.71 -2.46 4.33
N ILE A 95 9.70 -3.31 4.15
CA ILE A 95 9.18 -3.62 2.83
C ILE A 95 8.01 -2.68 2.56
N GLU A 96 8.01 -2.06 1.40
CA GLU A 96 6.88 -1.25 0.97
C GLU A 96 6.50 -1.56 -0.46
N VAL A 97 5.27 -1.22 -0.81
CA VAL A 97 4.76 -1.29 -2.18
C VAL A 97 4.81 0.11 -2.76
N VAL A 98 5.45 0.25 -3.91
CA VAL A 98 5.44 1.51 -4.64
C VAL A 98 4.37 1.40 -5.71
N ALA A 99 3.36 2.26 -5.64
CA ALA A 99 2.22 2.17 -6.54
C ALA A 99 2.57 2.65 -7.95
N ASP A 100 2.22 1.85 -8.95
CA ASP A 100 2.25 2.23 -10.36
C ASP A 100 0.90 2.72 -10.81
N THR A 101 -0.17 2.15 -10.25
CA THR A 101 -1.54 2.63 -10.44
C THR A 101 -2.22 2.68 -9.09
N LEU A 102 -3.12 3.63 -8.91
CA LEU A 102 -3.88 3.74 -7.67
C LEU A 102 -5.19 4.44 -7.95
N LYS A 103 -6.25 3.88 -7.42
CA LYS A 103 -7.59 4.41 -7.60
C LYS A 103 -8.38 4.24 -6.31
N VAL A 104 -9.01 5.31 -5.86
CA VAL A 104 -9.96 5.26 -4.77
C VAL A 104 -11.29 4.80 -5.34
N LEU A 105 -11.83 3.72 -4.78
CA LEU A 105 -13.06 3.13 -5.28
C LEU A 105 -14.26 3.73 -4.55
N GLU A 106 -15.33 3.94 -5.30
CA GLU A 106 -16.60 4.34 -4.72
C GLU A 106 -17.33 3.08 -4.25
N GLU A 107 -17.90 3.18 -3.06
CA GLU A 107 -18.73 2.10 -2.55
C GLU A 107 -20.17 2.43 -2.80
N ASN A 108 -20.82 1.58 -3.56
CA ASN A 108 -22.26 1.66 -3.73
C ASN A 108 -22.92 0.80 -2.67
N GLU A 109 -23.82 1.39 -1.94
CA GLU A 109 -24.56 0.70 -0.90
C GLU A 109 -25.78 0.00 -1.48
#